data_d5d974a5e1dd6a5680f7f473155ef287
#
_entry.id   d5d974a5e1dd6a5680f7f473155ef287
#
_cell.length_a   1.000
_cell.length_b   1.000
_cell.length_c   1.000
_cell.angle_alpha   90.00
_cell.angle_beta   90.00
_cell.angle_gamma   90.00
#
_symmetry.space_group_name_H-M   'P 1'
#
loop_
_entity.id
_entity.type
_entity.pdbx_description
1 polymer ?
#
loop_
_entity_poly.entity_id
_entity_poly.type
_entity_poly.pdbx_seq_one_letter_code
_entity_poly.pdbx_strand_id
1 'polypeptide(L)'
;MFLKSIILSIALVGSSHVVMAQDEMPIIAYMGVPDWKTSDENFKTLSECGFNVSLYPYSSLDLLVKACRSAEKYGVRVLGRCAEMYNAPVKAAQTLKSEKGFFGYFMQDEPNVHEIRQRQKEIEALKRIDSTHCFYINLLPCVNPEWIASSTKAKDYHEYLRTASATDIQQLSFDYYPITTDGIRATWYDNLEMVRKESLVSGKPFWAFTLSVPHDVPSSKTNIYPMPTLASLRLQIYSNLAYGAQAIQYFTYWNPGKNEGYNYHDAPISREGVKTKTYDLVRQMNGELKSVASLFYHARVTSVAHMGKHIPNGTRHLQDMPLNIRRIITKGRQGAIVSQFEKSGHKYCAIVNKSLTSPLRVEIDAFNNTPVQISKSLAVVSMKRNYTITAGDMIIFRLN
;
A
#
# COMPACT_ATOMS: atom_id res chain seq x y z
N MET A 1 6.24 64.76 4.28
CA MET A 1 5.58 63.66 5.00
C MET A 1 5.65 62.42 4.08
N PHE A 2 6.72 61.61 4.27
CA PHE A 2 7.04 60.51 3.38
C PHE A 2 6.44 59.23 3.96
N LEU A 3 5.48 58.59 3.26
CA LEU A 3 5.00 57.23 3.55
C LEU A 3 6.04 56.20 3.04
N LYS A 4 6.64 55.47 3.94
CA LYS A 4 7.45 54.27 3.60
C LYS A 4 6.55 53.08 3.43
N SER A 5 6.43 52.60 2.20
CA SER A 5 5.79 51.30 1.91
C SER A 5 6.72 50.17 2.34
N ILE A 6 6.27 49.37 3.28
CA ILE A 6 6.97 48.08 3.65
C ILE A 6 6.45 47.01 2.73
N ILE A 7 7.30 46.53 1.84
CA ILE A 7 7.04 45.35 1.02
C ILE A 7 7.39 44.11 1.88
N LEU A 8 6.38 43.38 2.29
CA LEU A 8 6.52 42.12 2.99
C LEU A 8 6.76 40.99 1.95
N SER A 9 8.02 40.58 1.79
CA SER A 9 8.37 39.44 0.93
C SER A 9 7.99 38.15 1.65
N ILE A 10 6.89 37.55 1.22
CA ILE A 10 6.53 36.17 1.62
C ILE A 10 7.44 35.24 0.84
N ALA A 11 8.44 34.69 1.52
CA ALA A 11 9.22 33.58 0.99
C ALA A 11 8.31 32.34 0.93
N LEU A 12 7.84 31.98 -0.28
CA LEU A 12 7.29 30.65 -0.54
C LEU A 12 8.43 29.65 -0.35
N VAL A 13 8.43 28.95 0.78
CA VAL A 13 9.20 27.73 0.94
C VAL A 13 8.54 26.68 0.04
N GLY A 14 8.97 26.60 -1.20
CA GLY A 14 8.61 25.54 -2.12
C GLY A 14 9.17 24.25 -1.57
N SER A 15 8.32 23.42 -0.94
CA SER A 15 8.61 22.02 -0.73
C SER A 15 8.77 21.39 -2.12
N SER A 16 10.02 21.15 -2.53
CA SER A 16 10.32 20.37 -3.73
C SER A 16 9.84 18.94 -3.50
N HIS A 17 8.59 18.68 -3.87
CA HIS A 17 8.13 17.32 -4.04
C HIS A 17 8.96 16.71 -5.15
N VAL A 18 9.83 15.78 -4.81
CA VAL A 18 10.48 14.89 -5.77
C VAL A 18 9.34 14.15 -6.48
N VAL A 19 8.98 14.65 -7.66
CA VAL A 19 8.01 13.98 -8.53
C VAL A 19 8.69 12.69 -8.98
N MET A 20 8.31 11.60 -8.33
CA MET A 20 8.64 10.28 -8.86
C MET A 20 8.04 10.20 -10.26
N ALA A 21 8.88 10.16 -11.28
CA ALA A 21 8.48 10.01 -12.67
C ALA A 21 7.96 8.59 -12.89
N GLN A 22 6.78 8.29 -12.36
CA GLN A 22 6.08 7.04 -12.57
C GLN A 22 4.59 7.37 -12.75
N ASP A 23 4.12 7.23 -13.97
CA ASP A 23 2.70 7.39 -14.32
C ASP A 23 1.82 6.27 -13.75
N GLU A 24 2.42 5.23 -13.17
CA GLU A 24 1.75 4.04 -12.68
C GLU A 24 1.90 3.84 -11.16
N MET A 25 0.82 3.38 -10.52
CA MET A 25 0.82 2.98 -9.12
C MET A 25 1.84 1.87 -8.87
N PRO A 26 2.73 1.98 -7.86
CA PRO A 26 3.63 0.90 -7.49
C PRO A 26 2.85 -0.33 -7.00
N ILE A 27 3.10 -1.48 -7.62
CA ILE A 27 2.65 -2.81 -7.19
C ILE A 27 3.90 -3.58 -6.84
N ILE A 28 4.15 -3.74 -5.55
CA ILE A 28 5.44 -4.14 -5.00
C ILE A 28 5.41 -5.60 -4.58
N ALA A 29 6.34 -6.39 -5.11
CA ALA A 29 6.63 -7.73 -4.65
C ALA A 29 7.63 -7.65 -3.49
N TYR A 30 7.17 -7.75 -2.24
CA TYR A 30 8.06 -7.93 -1.09
C TYR A 30 8.61 -9.36 -1.10
N MET A 31 9.87 -9.56 -0.73
CA MET A 31 10.63 -10.77 -1.05
C MET A 31 10.46 -11.10 -2.55
N GLY A 32 10.83 -10.15 -3.40
CA GLY A 32 10.71 -10.24 -4.85
C GLY A 32 11.68 -11.27 -5.44
N VAL A 33 12.46 -10.91 -6.45
CA VAL A 33 13.48 -11.81 -6.99
C VAL A 33 14.71 -11.82 -6.08
N PRO A 34 15.04 -12.94 -5.43
CA PRO A 34 16.16 -13.00 -4.50
C PRO A 34 17.51 -12.97 -5.22
N ASP A 35 18.57 -12.59 -4.49
CA ASP A 35 19.91 -12.44 -5.06
C ASP A 35 20.46 -13.70 -5.73
N TRP A 36 20.23 -14.89 -5.13
CA TRP A 36 20.66 -16.18 -5.69
C TRP A 36 19.84 -16.66 -6.91
N LYS A 37 18.76 -15.96 -7.23
CA LYS A 37 17.88 -16.25 -8.40
C LYS A 37 17.79 -15.05 -9.34
N THR A 38 18.65 -14.05 -9.17
CA THR A 38 18.68 -12.86 -10.04
C THR A 38 18.99 -13.25 -11.48
N SER A 39 17.97 -13.18 -12.34
CA SER A 39 18.03 -13.49 -13.77
C SER A 39 16.95 -12.73 -14.54
N ASP A 40 17.16 -12.56 -15.84
CA ASP A 40 16.18 -11.95 -16.75
C ASP A 40 14.84 -12.72 -16.74
N GLU A 41 14.88 -14.05 -16.72
CA GLU A 41 13.68 -14.90 -16.70
C GLU A 41 12.82 -14.69 -15.46
N ASN A 42 13.46 -14.57 -14.28
CA ASN A 42 12.73 -14.37 -13.03
C ASN A 42 12.12 -12.96 -12.94
N PHE A 43 12.79 -11.94 -13.47
CA PHE A 43 12.19 -10.59 -13.57
C PHE A 43 11.08 -10.51 -14.62
N LYS A 44 11.22 -11.24 -15.75
CA LYS A 44 10.13 -11.42 -16.71
C LYS A 44 8.91 -12.05 -16.05
N THR A 45 9.12 -13.15 -15.32
CA THR A 45 8.06 -13.86 -14.58
C THR A 45 7.37 -12.95 -13.55
N LEU A 46 8.13 -12.11 -12.85
CA LEU A 46 7.58 -11.14 -11.89
C LEU A 46 6.75 -10.07 -12.60
N SER A 47 7.22 -9.53 -13.73
CA SER A 47 6.49 -8.59 -14.56
C SER A 47 5.20 -9.18 -15.11
N GLU A 48 5.23 -10.42 -15.62
CA GLU A 48 4.07 -11.16 -16.10
C GLU A 48 3.02 -11.42 -15.00
N CYS A 49 3.45 -11.51 -13.73
CA CYS A 49 2.56 -11.57 -12.57
C CYS A 49 1.89 -10.20 -12.27
N GLY A 50 2.31 -9.15 -12.96
CA GLY A 50 1.73 -7.82 -12.85
C GLY A 50 2.43 -6.89 -11.86
N PHE A 51 3.55 -7.26 -11.29
CA PHE A 51 4.37 -6.38 -10.44
C PHE A 51 5.23 -5.43 -11.29
N ASN A 52 5.43 -4.21 -10.81
CA ASN A 52 6.34 -3.23 -11.40
C ASN A 52 7.48 -2.82 -10.47
N VAL A 53 7.48 -3.32 -9.21
CA VAL A 53 8.59 -3.14 -8.27
C VAL A 53 8.90 -4.47 -7.58
N SER A 54 10.19 -4.84 -7.54
CA SER A 54 10.74 -5.96 -6.78
C SER A 54 11.48 -5.44 -5.56
N LEU A 55 11.05 -5.81 -4.35
CA LEU A 55 11.73 -5.45 -3.12
C LEU A 55 12.49 -6.64 -2.58
N TYR A 56 13.82 -6.49 -2.42
CA TYR A 56 14.67 -7.53 -1.85
C TYR A 56 15.94 -6.97 -1.19
N PRO A 57 16.42 -7.52 -0.05
CA PRO A 57 17.74 -7.25 0.49
C PRO A 57 18.82 -8.08 -0.23
N TYR A 58 19.67 -7.41 -1.02
CA TYR A 58 20.77 -8.06 -1.75
C TYR A 58 22.03 -8.13 -0.89
N SER A 59 22.84 -9.17 -1.07
CA SER A 59 24.05 -9.39 -0.27
C SER A 59 25.21 -8.46 -0.66
N SER A 60 25.18 -7.85 -1.86
CA SER A 60 26.18 -6.86 -2.30
C SER A 60 25.61 -5.84 -3.28
N LEU A 61 26.33 -4.71 -3.42
CA LEU A 61 26.02 -3.69 -4.40
C LEU A 61 26.03 -4.23 -5.84
N ASP A 62 26.97 -5.09 -6.18
CA ASP A 62 27.08 -5.66 -7.53
C ASP A 62 25.86 -6.52 -7.88
N LEU A 63 25.36 -7.30 -6.92
CA LEU A 63 24.14 -8.09 -7.10
C LEU A 63 22.89 -7.21 -7.21
N LEU A 64 22.82 -6.13 -6.44
CA LEU A 64 21.73 -5.16 -6.57
C LEU A 64 21.74 -4.47 -7.93
N VAL A 65 22.92 -4.04 -8.42
CA VAL A 65 23.08 -3.46 -9.77
C VAL A 65 22.68 -4.47 -10.86
N LYS A 66 23.12 -5.73 -10.73
CA LYS A 66 22.71 -6.81 -11.64
C LYS A 66 21.19 -6.97 -11.64
N ALA A 67 20.56 -6.94 -10.48
CA ALA A 67 19.10 -7.04 -10.36
C ALA A 67 18.40 -5.83 -11.03
N CYS A 68 18.87 -4.61 -10.82
CA CYS A 68 18.35 -3.42 -11.48
C CYS A 68 18.38 -3.53 -13.00
N ARG A 69 19.51 -3.95 -13.57
CA ARG A 69 19.69 -4.11 -15.02
C ARG A 69 18.83 -5.21 -15.63
N SER A 70 18.64 -6.33 -14.89
CA SER A 70 17.72 -7.39 -15.31
C SER A 70 16.27 -6.95 -15.23
N ALA A 71 15.87 -6.24 -14.17
CA ALA A 71 14.52 -5.76 -13.94
C ALA A 71 14.08 -4.72 -14.99
N GLU A 72 14.95 -3.77 -15.33
CA GLU A 72 14.69 -2.71 -16.31
C GLU A 72 14.21 -3.24 -17.66
N LYS A 73 14.74 -4.38 -18.11
CA LYS A 73 14.39 -5.01 -19.40
C LYS A 73 12.90 -5.38 -19.50
N TYR A 74 12.24 -5.55 -18.35
CA TYR A 74 10.84 -5.99 -18.27
C TYR A 74 9.93 -4.94 -17.61
N GLY A 75 10.37 -3.68 -17.55
CA GLY A 75 9.59 -2.59 -16.95
C GLY A 75 9.43 -2.73 -15.43
N VAL A 76 10.31 -3.48 -14.77
CA VAL A 76 10.35 -3.63 -13.31
C VAL A 76 11.51 -2.80 -12.76
N ARG A 77 11.31 -2.23 -11.59
CA ARG A 77 12.36 -1.55 -10.82
C ARG A 77 12.61 -2.24 -9.49
N VAL A 78 13.80 -2.03 -8.94
CA VAL A 78 14.24 -2.70 -7.71
C VAL A 78 14.27 -1.69 -6.55
N LEU A 79 13.50 -1.97 -5.52
CA LEU A 79 13.62 -1.36 -4.20
C LEU A 79 14.55 -2.25 -3.38
N GLY A 80 15.79 -1.82 -3.17
CA GLY A 80 16.83 -2.72 -2.69
C GLY A 80 17.60 -2.20 -1.50
N ARG A 81 18.28 -3.14 -0.82
CA ARG A 81 19.24 -2.88 0.25
C ARG A 81 20.49 -3.70 -0.01
N CYS A 82 21.68 -3.13 0.31
CA CYS A 82 22.93 -3.87 0.38
C CYS A 82 23.81 -3.30 1.50
N ALA A 83 24.84 -4.04 1.90
CA ALA A 83 25.74 -3.64 2.99
C ALA A 83 26.45 -2.32 2.70
N GLU A 84 26.77 -2.03 1.44
CA GLU A 84 27.50 -0.84 1.01
C GLU A 84 26.68 0.45 1.23
N MET A 85 25.36 0.38 1.35
CA MET A 85 24.54 1.55 1.72
C MET A 85 24.87 2.09 3.11
N TYR A 86 25.45 1.28 3.99
CA TYR A 86 25.81 1.64 5.36
C TYR A 86 27.31 1.85 5.54
N ASN A 87 28.14 0.99 4.95
CA ASN A 87 29.59 1.01 5.15
C ASN A 87 30.36 1.81 4.06
N ALA A 88 29.75 2.05 2.89
CA ALA A 88 30.28 2.82 1.78
C ALA A 88 29.20 3.64 1.06
N PRO A 89 28.40 4.49 1.79
CA PRO A 89 27.19 5.12 1.25
C PRO A 89 27.46 6.01 0.03
N VAL A 90 28.59 6.67 -0.02
CA VAL A 90 28.97 7.51 -1.17
C VAL A 90 29.07 6.67 -2.45
N LYS A 91 29.81 5.55 -2.39
CA LYS A 91 29.98 4.62 -3.51
C LYS A 91 28.62 4.03 -3.92
N ALA A 92 27.83 3.55 -2.94
CA ALA A 92 26.53 2.98 -3.21
C ALA A 92 25.58 3.97 -3.91
N ALA A 93 25.45 5.18 -3.39
CA ALA A 93 24.58 6.19 -3.98
C ALA A 93 25.06 6.65 -5.38
N GLN A 94 26.39 6.87 -5.57
CA GLN A 94 26.93 7.22 -6.87
C GLN A 94 26.66 6.16 -7.94
N THR A 95 26.72 4.89 -7.56
CA THR A 95 26.45 3.76 -8.46
C THR A 95 24.95 3.65 -8.76
N LEU A 96 24.12 3.63 -7.72
CA LEU A 96 22.69 3.33 -7.86
C LEU A 96 21.88 4.46 -8.51
N LYS A 97 22.26 5.74 -8.30
CA LYS A 97 21.52 6.88 -8.86
C LYS A 97 21.46 6.89 -10.39
N SER A 98 22.39 6.20 -11.06
CA SER A 98 22.43 6.09 -12.53
C SER A 98 21.76 4.82 -13.08
N GLU A 99 21.38 3.88 -12.23
CA GLU A 99 20.72 2.63 -12.65
C GLU A 99 19.22 2.86 -12.86
N LYS A 100 18.76 2.86 -14.11
CA LYS A 100 17.33 3.10 -14.45
C LYS A 100 16.38 2.10 -13.81
N GLY A 101 16.83 0.86 -13.61
CA GLY A 101 16.08 -0.16 -12.90
C GLY A 101 16.07 0.00 -11.38
N PHE A 102 16.72 1.02 -10.82
CA PHE A 102 16.68 1.28 -9.38
C PHE A 102 15.45 2.12 -9.01
N PHE A 103 14.69 1.67 -8.02
CA PHE A 103 13.51 2.37 -7.52
C PHE A 103 13.82 3.20 -6.28
N GLY A 104 14.64 2.67 -5.39
CA GLY A 104 14.97 3.33 -4.14
C GLY A 104 15.68 2.45 -3.12
N TYR A 105 15.98 3.07 -2.00
CA TYR A 105 16.75 2.51 -0.89
C TYR A 105 15.83 1.89 0.15
N PHE A 106 15.89 0.57 0.34
CA PHE A 106 15.24 -0.12 1.44
C PHE A 106 16.09 0.03 2.70
N MET A 107 15.72 0.96 3.56
CA MET A 107 16.53 1.31 4.73
C MET A 107 16.37 0.33 5.87
N GLN A 108 15.13 -0.01 6.23
CA GLN A 108 14.88 -0.97 7.32
C GLN A 108 13.44 -1.51 7.28
N ASP A 109 13.29 -2.74 7.80
CA ASP A 109 12.04 -3.38 8.10
C ASP A 109 11.76 -3.27 9.60
N GLU A 110 10.56 -2.85 9.96
CA GLU A 110 10.00 -2.77 11.31
C GLU A 110 10.91 -2.15 12.40
N PRO A 111 11.54 -0.98 12.14
CA PRO A 111 12.42 -0.37 13.15
C PRO A 111 11.65 0.16 14.35
N ASN A 112 12.29 0.20 15.53
CA ASN A 112 11.83 1.00 16.64
C ASN A 112 12.17 2.51 16.45
N VAL A 113 11.65 3.39 17.35
CA VAL A 113 11.86 4.84 17.22
C VAL A 113 13.33 5.28 17.26
N HIS A 114 14.19 4.56 17.96
CA HIS A 114 15.62 4.88 18.01
C HIS A 114 16.31 4.53 16.68
N GLU A 115 15.95 3.39 16.12
CA GLU A 115 16.43 2.95 14.80
C GLU A 115 15.93 3.87 13.69
N ILE A 116 14.66 4.33 13.74
CA ILE A 116 14.16 5.32 12.77
C ILE A 116 15.02 6.59 12.79
N ARG A 117 15.35 7.12 13.98
CA ARG A 117 16.21 8.30 14.11
C ARG A 117 17.65 8.04 13.63
N GLN A 118 18.15 6.84 13.79
CA GLN A 118 19.44 6.43 13.23
C GLN A 118 19.37 6.39 11.70
N ARG A 119 18.31 5.75 11.11
CA ARG A 119 18.14 5.70 9.64
C ARG A 119 18.04 7.09 9.03
N GLN A 120 17.49 8.08 9.72
CA GLN A 120 17.46 9.47 9.24
C GLN A 120 18.86 9.99 8.91
N LYS A 121 19.86 9.75 9.75
CA LYS A 121 21.26 10.18 9.48
C LYS A 121 21.84 9.52 8.23
N GLU A 122 21.50 8.25 8.02
CA GLU A 122 21.94 7.51 6.83
C GLU A 122 21.22 7.99 5.58
N ILE A 123 19.92 8.25 5.67
CA ILE A 123 19.12 8.85 4.60
C ILE A 123 19.70 10.21 4.20
N GLU A 124 20.03 11.07 5.15
CA GLU A 124 20.66 12.36 4.86
C GLU A 124 21.99 12.23 4.12
N ALA A 125 22.81 11.25 4.50
CA ALA A 125 24.08 10.99 3.81
C ALA A 125 23.89 10.54 2.36
N LEU A 126 22.95 9.63 2.12
CA LEU A 126 22.60 9.14 0.78
C LEU A 126 21.92 10.25 -0.06
N LYS A 127 21.01 11.02 0.52
CA LYS A 127 20.22 12.07 -0.13
C LYS A 127 21.09 13.22 -0.65
N ARG A 128 22.24 13.50 -0.03
CA ARG A 128 23.22 14.50 -0.54
C ARG A 128 23.77 14.12 -1.92
N ILE A 129 23.74 12.84 -2.27
CA ILE A 129 24.30 12.30 -3.52
C ILE A 129 23.18 11.94 -4.48
N ASP A 130 22.11 11.35 -3.97
CA ASP A 130 20.93 10.92 -4.71
C ASP A 130 19.66 11.44 -4.04
N SER A 131 19.12 12.52 -4.57
CA SER A 131 17.89 13.14 -4.11
C SER A 131 16.64 12.70 -4.92
N THR A 132 16.82 11.80 -5.89
CA THR A 132 15.79 11.43 -6.86
C THR A 132 15.08 10.13 -6.54
N HIS A 133 15.77 9.19 -5.88
CA HIS A 133 15.19 7.91 -5.51
C HIS A 133 14.59 7.93 -4.11
N CYS A 134 13.60 7.08 -3.89
CA CYS A 134 12.91 7.03 -2.60
C CYS A 134 13.75 6.33 -1.51
N PHE A 135 13.51 6.76 -0.28
CA PHE A 135 13.98 6.07 0.93
C PHE A 135 12.77 5.40 1.58
N TYR A 136 12.89 4.11 1.80
CA TYR A 136 11.79 3.27 2.24
C TYR A 136 12.10 2.62 3.60
N ILE A 137 11.16 2.78 4.52
CA ILE A 137 11.10 2.08 5.80
C ILE A 137 9.73 1.43 5.87
N ASN A 138 9.65 0.14 6.23
CA ASN A 138 8.40 -0.51 6.55
C ASN A 138 8.15 -0.43 8.06
N LEU A 139 6.95 -0.03 8.46
CA LEU A 139 6.57 0.20 9.85
C LEU A 139 5.73 -0.97 10.37
N LEU A 140 5.90 -1.29 11.65
CA LEU A 140 5.05 -2.24 12.37
C LEU A 140 3.59 -1.79 12.35
N PRO A 141 2.63 -2.73 12.26
CA PRO A 141 1.19 -2.43 12.36
C PRO A 141 0.74 -2.35 13.82
N CYS A 142 -0.31 -1.58 14.10
CA CYS A 142 -0.96 -1.57 15.41
C CYS A 142 -1.98 -2.70 15.55
N VAL A 143 -1.52 -3.91 15.81
CA VAL A 143 -2.40 -5.05 16.10
C VAL A 143 -2.86 -5.07 17.56
N ASN A 144 -2.02 -4.59 18.47
CA ASN A 144 -2.29 -4.46 19.90
C ASN A 144 -1.48 -3.27 20.44
N PRO A 145 -2.10 -2.32 21.18
CA PRO A 145 -1.43 -1.13 21.69
C PRO A 145 -0.24 -1.42 22.65
N GLU A 146 -0.37 -2.41 23.51
CA GLU A 146 0.70 -2.75 24.48
C GLU A 146 1.90 -3.37 23.78
N TRP A 147 1.62 -4.28 22.84
CA TRP A 147 2.67 -4.90 22.01
C TRP A 147 3.41 -3.86 21.18
N ILE A 148 2.67 -2.94 20.55
CA ILE A 148 3.29 -1.91 19.69
C ILE A 148 4.17 -0.96 20.50
N ALA A 149 3.73 -0.52 21.68
CA ALA A 149 4.54 0.32 22.58
C ALA A 149 5.83 -0.40 23.01
N SER A 150 5.72 -1.68 23.37
CA SER A 150 6.87 -2.50 23.74
C SER A 150 7.85 -2.69 22.58
N SER A 151 7.36 -3.02 21.38
CA SER A 151 8.18 -3.33 20.20
C SER A 151 8.83 -2.08 19.61
N THR A 152 8.07 -0.99 19.48
CA THR A 152 8.54 0.25 18.85
C THR A 152 9.31 1.17 19.80
N LYS A 153 9.22 0.97 21.12
CA LYS A 153 9.74 1.89 22.15
C LYS A 153 9.13 3.31 22.05
N ALA A 154 7.98 3.42 21.40
CA ALA A 154 7.17 4.63 21.38
C ALA A 154 6.13 4.58 22.52
N LYS A 155 5.65 5.74 22.94
CA LYS A 155 4.56 5.84 23.93
C LYS A 155 3.27 5.17 23.40
N ASP A 156 2.99 5.41 22.12
CA ASP A 156 1.82 4.90 21.40
C ASP A 156 2.10 4.83 19.90
N TYR A 157 1.14 4.30 19.12
CA TYR A 157 1.28 4.16 17.69
C TYR A 157 1.32 5.51 16.95
N HIS A 158 0.69 6.55 17.48
CA HIS A 158 0.74 7.90 16.90
C HIS A 158 2.13 8.51 17.03
N GLU A 159 2.82 8.31 18.15
CA GLU A 159 4.21 8.74 18.28
C GLU A 159 5.13 7.98 17.32
N TYR A 160 4.90 6.68 17.15
CA TYR A 160 5.65 5.86 16.21
C TYR A 160 5.52 6.38 14.78
N LEU A 161 4.28 6.59 14.30
CA LEU A 161 4.00 7.15 12.98
C LEU A 161 4.60 8.55 12.80
N ARG A 162 4.44 9.45 13.79
CA ARG A 162 5.03 10.80 13.75
C ARG A 162 6.55 10.76 13.71
N THR A 163 7.18 9.85 14.44
CA THR A 163 8.64 9.70 14.38
C THR A 163 9.09 9.32 12.97
N ALA A 164 8.38 8.42 12.31
CA ALA A 164 8.67 8.04 10.94
C ALA A 164 8.37 9.17 9.95
N SER A 165 7.22 9.82 10.06
CA SER A 165 6.82 10.90 9.16
C SER A 165 7.71 12.15 9.27
N ALA A 166 8.38 12.35 10.40
CA ALA A 166 9.35 13.42 10.60
C ALA A 166 10.70 13.18 9.91
N THR A 167 10.96 11.99 9.38
CA THR A 167 12.18 11.69 8.63
C THR A 167 12.06 12.06 7.15
N ASP A 168 13.14 11.90 6.39
CA ASP A 168 13.19 12.16 4.94
C ASP A 168 12.64 11.03 4.05
N ILE A 169 11.95 10.02 4.63
CA ILE A 169 11.20 9.06 3.81
C ILE A 169 10.06 9.77 3.06
N GLN A 170 9.77 9.32 1.84
CA GLN A 170 8.75 9.96 1.00
C GLN A 170 7.34 9.40 1.22
N GLN A 171 7.20 8.26 1.89
CA GLN A 171 5.93 7.57 2.14
C GLN A 171 5.95 6.87 3.50
N LEU A 172 4.76 6.69 4.07
CA LEU A 172 4.54 5.81 5.21
C LEU A 172 4.20 4.42 4.69
N SER A 173 5.01 3.41 4.95
CA SER A 173 4.71 2.02 4.62
C SER A 173 4.45 1.24 5.90
N PHE A 174 3.47 0.37 5.89
CA PHE A 174 3.19 -0.53 7.01
C PHE A 174 2.62 -1.85 6.52
N ASP A 175 2.87 -2.93 7.28
CA ASP A 175 2.35 -4.25 7.00
C ASP A 175 1.29 -4.66 8.03
N TYR A 176 0.07 -4.83 7.59
CA TYR A 176 -1.01 -5.35 8.40
C TYR A 176 -1.68 -6.51 7.66
N TYR A 177 -1.67 -7.70 8.25
CA TYR A 177 -2.27 -8.91 7.70
C TYR A 177 -3.60 -9.21 8.41
N PRO A 178 -4.73 -8.71 7.87
CA PRO A 178 -5.99 -8.67 8.61
C PRO A 178 -6.75 -9.99 8.65
N ILE A 179 -6.44 -10.93 7.76
CA ILE A 179 -7.27 -12.13 7.56
C ILE A 179 -6.54 -13.34 8.13
N THR A 180 -7.14 -13.94 9.16
CA THR A 180 -6.70 -15.20 9.77
C THR A 180 -7.79 -16.26 9.65
N THR A 181 -7.54 -17.48 10.11
CA THR A 181 -8.57 -18.53 10.20
C THR A 181 -9.72 -18.16 11.13
N ASP A 182 -9.50 -17.25 12.09
CA ASP A 182 -10.54 -16.74 13.00
C ASP A 182 -11.38 -15.62 12.36
N GLY A 183 -11.02 -15.17 11.16
CA GLY A 183 -11.72 -14.10 10.43
C GLY A 183 -10.91 -12.83 10.25
N ILE A 184 -11.60 -11.70 10.17
CA ILE A 184 -10.97 -10.38 9.96
C ILE A 184 -10.64 -9.76 11.32
N ARG A 185 -9.37 -9.39 11.53
CA ARG A 185 -8.91 -8.72 12.76
C ARG A 185 -9.64 -7.40 12.99
N ALA A 186 -10.19 -7.24 14.18
CA ALA A 186 -11.02 -6.09 14.53
C ALA A 186 -10.26 -4.74 14.48
N THR A 187 -8.94 -4.75 14.72
CA THR A 187 -8.09 -3.55 14.77
C THR A 187 -7.56 -3.09 13.39
N TRP A 188 -7.86 -3.83 12.32
CA TRP A 188 -7.33 -3.50 10.99
C TRP A 188 -7.77 -2.12 10.48
N TYR A 189 -9.07 -1.83 10.55
CA TYR A 189 -9.60 -0.56 10.06
C TYR A 189 -9.20 0.62 10.95
N ASP A 190 -9.05 0.40 12.24
CA ASP A 190 -8.51 1.39 13.16
C ASP A 190 -7.05 1.74 12.81
N ASN A 191 -6.22 0.73 12.53
CA ASN A 191 -4.86 0.95 12.03
C ASN A 191 -4.85 1.77 10.72
N LEU A 192 -5.74 1.47 9.77
CA LEU A 192 -5.86 2.23 8.53
C LEU A 192 -6.25 3.70 8.78
N GLU A 193 -7.16 3.96 9.73
CA GLU A 193 -7.52 5.34 10.12
C GLU A 193 -6.34 6.10 10.75
N MET A 194 -5.56 5.45 11.63
CA MET A 194 -4.39 6.05 12.25
C MET A 194 -3.33 6.43 11.21
N VAL A 195 -3.00 5.50 10.29
CA VAL A 195 -2.02 5.74 9.23
C VAL A 195 -2.53 6.82 8.24
N ARG A 196 -3.80 6.74 7.84
CA ARG A 196 -4.42 7.74 6.96
C ARG A 196 -4.37 9.13 7.60
N LYS A 197 -4.67 9.25 8.88
CA LYS A 197 -4.62 10.51 9.61
C LYS A 197 -3.21 11.09 9.62
N GLU A 198 -2.19 10.29 9.90
CA GLU A 198 -0.80 10.74 9.86
C GLU A 198 -0.36 11.11 8.44
N SER A 199 -0.76 10.34 7.43
CA SER A 199 -0.54 10.66 6.01
C SER A 199 -1.09 12.03 5.63
N LEU A 200 -2.32 12.37 6.07
CA LEU A 200 -2.93 13.67 5.82
C LEU A 200 -2.21 14.82 6.55
N VAL A 201 -1.77 14.60 7.79
CA VAL A 201 -1.08 15.62 8.61
C VAL A 201 0.33 15.88 8.07
N SER A 202 1.06 14.83 7.73
CA SER A 202 2.45 14.94 7.24
C SER A 202 2.55 15.29 5.75
N GLY A 203 1.46 15.14 4.98
CA GLY A 203 1.45 15.29 3.52
C GLY A 203 2.14 14.14 2.79
N LYS A 204 2.55 13.07 3.49
CA LYS A 204 3.20 11.90 2.90
C LYS A 204 2.17 10.84 2.53
N PRO A 205 2.20 10.30 1.29
CA PRO A 205 1.36 9.18 0.92
C PRO A 205 1.65 7.96 1.78
N PHE A 206 0.71 7.04 1.90
CA PHE A 206 0.99 5.77 2.53
C PHE A 206 0.90 4.59 1.55
N TRP A 207 1.65 3.54 1.84
CA TRP A 207 1.70 2.27 1.13
C TRP A 207 1.26 1.16 2.08
N ALA A 208 0.43 0.25 1.59
CA ALA A 208 -0.16 -0.79 2.43
C ALA A 208 0.09 -2.19 1.86
N PHE A 209 0.25 -3.14 2.77
CA PHE A 209 0.46 -4.53 2.41
C PHE A 209 -0.84 -5.30 2.17
N THR A 210 -0.70 -6.35 1.40
CA THR A 210 -1.65 -7.43 1.16
C THR A 210 -0.94 -8.75 1.37
N LEU A 211 -1.54 -9.65 2.13
CA LEU A 211 -0.97 -10.97 2.36
C LEU A 211 -1.31 -11.91 1.20
N SER A 212 -0.29 -12.51 0.60
CA SER A 212 -0.41 -13.50 -0.49
C SER A 212 0.28 -14.82 -0.19
N VAL A 213 0.89 -14.99 0.98
CA VAL A 213 1.51 -16.23 1.41
C VAL A 213 0.77 -16.81 2.62
N PRO A 214 0.22 -18.03 2.51
CA PRO A 214 -0.32 -18.71 3.68
C PRO A 214 0.83 -19.13 4.60
N HIS A 215 0.60 -18.99 5.89
CA HIS A 215 1.57 -19.43 6.91
C HIS A 215 0.92 -19.53 8.28
N ASP A 216 1.57 -20.24 9.15
CA ASP A 216 1.27 -20.26 10.58
C ASP A 216 2.49 -19.81 11.38
N VAL A 217 2.20 -19.25 12.55
CA VAL A 217 3.20 -18.92 13.56
C VAL A 217 3.12 -20.01 14.63
N PRO A 218 4.06 -20.98 14.67
CA PRO A 218 3.95 -22.16 15.53
C PRO A 218 3.78 -21.84 17.02
N SER A 219 4.29 -20.71 17.47
CA SER A 219 4.13 -20.22 18.86
C SER A 219 2.76 -19.60 19.14
N SER A 220 1.89 -19.41 18.13
CA SER A 220 0.58 -18.76 18.25
C SER A 220 -0.53 -19.65 17.75
N LYS A 221 -1.60 -19.80 18.54
CA LYS A 221 -2.82 -20.52 18.10
C LYS A 221 -3.74 -19.68 17.22
N THR A 222 -3.55 -18.38 17.13
CA THR A 222 -4.44 -17.42 16.45
C THR A 222 -3.82 -16.77 15.21
N ASN A 223 -2.49 -16.87 15.04
CA ASN A 223 -1.79 -16.32 13.89
C ASN A 223 -1.62 -17.39 12.81
N ILE A 224 -2.75 -17.93 12.34
CA ILE A 224 -2.83 -18.86 11.22
C ILE A 224 -3.42 -18.11 10.03
N TYR A 225 -2.63 -17.96 8.99
CA TYR A 225 -3.00 -17.21 7.79
C TYR A 225 -3.34 -18.19 6.66
N PRO A 226 -4.63 -18.24 6.27
CA PRO A 226 -5.12 -19.23 5.32
C PRO A 226 -4.63 -18.95 3.91
N MET A 227 -4.80 -19.96 3.02
CA MET A 227 -4.62 -19.78 1.59
C MET A 227 -5.40 -18.54 1.10
N PRO A 228 -4.77 -17.65 0.33
CA PRO A 228 -5.45 -16.50 -0.22
C PRO A 228 -6.54 -16.95 -1.22
N THR A 229 -7.61 -16.19 -1.25
CA THR A 229 -8.67 -16.30 -2.26
C THR A 229 -8.75 -14.97 -3.02
N LEU A 230 -9.41 -14.95 -4.16
CA LEU A 230 -9.64 -13.70 -4.87
C LEU A 230 -10.44 -12.69 -4.00
N ALA A 231 -11.39 -13.18 -3.23
CA ALA A 231 -12.16 -12.35 -2.29
C ALA A 231 -11.28 -11.76 -1.19
N SER A 232 -10.35 -12.55 -0.63
CA SER A 232 -9.45 -12.07 0.43
C SER A 232 -8.42 -11.06 -0.09
N LEU A 233 -7.89 -11.24 -1.30
CA LEU A 233 -6.99 -10.28 -1.94
C LEU A 233 -7.73 -8.99 -2.31
N ARG A 234 -8.93 -9.09 -2.93
CA ARG A 234 -9.79 -7.93 -3.24
C ARG A 234 -10.11 -7.13 -1.99
N LEU A 235 -10.55 -7.78 -0.91
CA LEU A 235 -10.91 -7.09 0.32
C LEU A 235 -9.74 -6.28 0.88
N GLN A 236 -8.54 -6.86 0.96
CA GLN A 236 -7.35 -6.18 1.44
C GLN A 236 -7.00 -4.99 0.54
N ILE A 237 -6.88 -5.22 -0.77
CA ILE A 237 -6.45 -4.21 -1.73
C ILE A 237 -7.47 -3.07 -1.85
N TYR A 238 -8.74 -3.40 -2.03
CA TYR A 238 -9.77 -2.38 -2.20
C TYR A 238 -10.08 -1.61 -0.92
N SER A 239 -9.91 -2.22 0.25
CA SER A 239 -9.93 -1.47 1.51
C SER A 239 -8.75 -0.51 1.60
N ASN A 240 -7.53 -0.95 1.30
CA ASN A 240 -6.35 -0.10 1.29
C ASN A 240 -6.51 1.10 0.32
N LEU A 241 -7.00 0.86 -0.90
CA LEU A 241 -7.30 1.93 -1.86
C LEU A 241 -8.40 2.86 -1.38
N ALA A 242 -9.47 2.34 -0.80
CA ALA A 242 -10.56 3.14 -0.24
C ALA A 242 -10.08 4.06 0.90
N TYR A 243 -9.06 3.68 1.63
CA TYR A 243 -8.42 4.51 2.64
C TYR A 243 -7.36 5.48 2.07
N GLY A 244 -6.95 5.31 0.81
CA GLY A 244 -6.05 6.23 0.10
C GLY A 244 -4.62 5.72 -0.09
N ALA A 245 -4.40 4.41 0.02
CA ALA A 245 -3.08 3.82 -0.28
C ALA A 245 -2.63 4.18 -1.70
N GLN A 246 -1.38 4.60 -1.83
CA GLN A 246 -0.76 5.03 -3.09
C GLN A 246 0.19 3.97 -3.68
N ALA A 247 0.40 2.87 -2.98
CA ALA A 247 1.01 1.64 -3.50
C ALA A 247 0.43 0.44 -2.77
N ILE A 248 0.43 -0.70 -3.46
CA ILE A 248 0.06 -2.00 -2.88
C ILE A 248 1.28 -2.89 -2.87
N GLN A 249 1.56 -3.48 -1.72
CA GLN A 249 2.69 -4.35 -1.48
C GLN A 249 2.20 -5.74 -1.14
N TYR A 250 2.82 -6.76 -1.69
CA TYR A 250 2.45 -8.14 -1.40
C TYR A 250 3.50 -8.81 -0.53
N PHE A 251 3.11 -9.25 0.66
CA PHE A 251 3.87 -10.21 1.42
C PHE A 251 3.28 -11.60 1.19
N THR A 252 3.93 -12.43 0.40
CA THR A 252 5.21 -12.24 -0.27
C THR A 252 5.12 -12.79 -1.70
N TYR A 253 6.06 -12.44 -2.58
CA TYR A 253 6.10 -13.00 -3.92
C TYR A 253 6.90 -14.30 -3.97
N TRP A 254 8.13 -14.30 -3.46
CA TRP A 254 8.97 -15.50 -3.35
C TRP A 254 8.84 -16.10 -1.96
N ASN A 255 8.75 -17.43 -1.88
CA ASN A 255 8.62 -18.13 -0.59
C ASN A 255 9.90 -17.93 0.26
N PRO A 256 9.80 -17.33 1.45
CA PRO A 256 10.96 -17.13 2.33
C PRO A 256 11.56 -18.42 2.89
N GLY A 257 10.81 -19.52 2.81
CA GLY A 257 11.16 -20.78 3.43
C GLY A 257 10.69 -20.90 4.88
N LYS A 258 11.02 -22.01 5.50
CA LYS A 258 10.74 -22.24 6.93
C LYS A 258 11.83 -21.62 7.78
N ASN A 259 11.44 -21.05 8.90
CA ASN A 259 12.34 -20.67 9.98
C ASN A 259 11.70 -21.05 11.33
N GLU A 260 12.38 -20.81 12.45
CA GLU A 260 11.91 -21.20 13.80
C GLU A 260 10.58 -20.53 14.19
N GLY A 261 10.24 -19.37 13.58
CA GLY A 261 9.05 -18.59 13.90
C GLY A 261 7.90 -18.72 12.92
N TYR A 262 8.14 -19.24 11.69
CA TYR A 262 7.14 -19.20 10.63
C TYR A 262 7.23 -20.40 9.69
N ASN A 263 6.06 -20.91 9.30
CA ASN A 263 5.94 -22.00 8.33
C ASN A 263 5.28 -21.48 7.04
N TYR A 264 6.05 -20.78 6.20
CA TYR A 264 5.56 -20.26 4.91
C TYR A 264 5.43 -21.36 3.87
N HIS A 265 4.32 -21.37 3.12
CA HIS A 265 4.09 -22.29 2.02
C HIS A 265 3.25 -21.62 0.92
N ASP A 266 3.20 -22.22 -0.27
CA ASP A 266 2.35 -21.79 -1.40
C ASP A 266 2.37 -20.27 -1.72
N ALA A 267 3.48 -19.58 -1.50
CA ALA A 267 3.68 -18.24 -2.05
C ALA A 267 3.59 -18.28 -3.59
N PRO A 268 3.36 -17.16 -4.29
CA PRO A 268 3.31 -17.13 -5.76
C PRO A 268 4.46 -17.87 -6.43
N ILE A 269 5.67 -17.72 -5.93
CA ILE A 269 6.83 -18.52 -6.35
C ILE A 269 7.32 -19.36 -5.17
N SER A 270 7.52 -20.66 -5.39
CA SER A 270 8.11 -21.55 -4.40
C SER A 270 9.55 -21.16 -4.09
N ARG A 271 10.14 -21.76 -3.04
CA ARG A 271 11.55 -21.51 -2.69
C ARG A 271 12.50 -21.91 -3.84
N GLU A 272 12.16 -22.94 -4.59
CA GLU A 272 12.92 -23.45 -5.73
C GLU A 272 12.79 -22.60 -6.99
N GLY A 273 11.77 -21.71 -7.05
CA GLY A 273 11.52 -20.83 -8.18
C GLY A 273 10.39 -21.30 -9.11
N VAL A 274 9.52 -22.17 -8.62
CA VAL A 274 8.39 -22.70 -9.40
C VAL A 274 7.12 -21.90 -9.13
N LYS A 275 6.35 -21.56 -10.17
CA LYS A 275 5.03 -20.94 -10.05
C LYS A 275 4.07 -21.88 -9.32
N THR A 276 3.36 -21.35 -8.33
CA THR A 276 2.31 -22.05 -7.59
C THR A 276 0.93 -21.61 -8.07
N LYS A 277 -0.14 -22.20 -7.53
CA LYS A 277 -1.53 -21.73 -7.78
C LYS A 277 -1.75 -20.28 -7.32
N THR A 278 -1.02 -19.84 -6.32
CA THR A 278 -1.09 -18.46 -5.82
C THR A 278 -0.54 -17.47 -6.84
N TYR A 279 0.40 -17.87 -7.71
CA TYR A 279 0.89 -17.01 -8.79
C TYR A 279 -0.23 -16.56 -9.72
N ASP A 280 -1.06 -17.48 -10.21
CA ASP A 280 -2.16 -17.15 -11.12
C ASP A 280 -3.23 -16.30 -10.43
N LEU A 281 -3.50 -16.57 -9.16
CA LEU A 281 -4.42 -15.79 -8.36
C LEU A 281 -3.94 -14.33 -8.18
N VAL A 282 -2.67 -14.13 -7.85
CA VAL A 282 -2.05 -12.81 -7.70
C VAL A 282 -1.98 -12.10 -9.06
N ARG A 283 -1.64 -12.81 -10.13
CA ARG A 283 -1.66 -12.26 -11.49
C ARG A 283 -3.04 -11.75 -11.88
N GLN A 284 -4.09 -12.51 -11.59
CA GLN A 284 -5.47 -12.09 -11.82
C GLN A 284 -5.79 -10.83 -11.00
N MET A 285 -5.43 -10.81 -9.71
CA MET A 285 -5.70 -9.67 -8.85
C MET A 285 -4.92 -8.41 -9.27
N ASN A 286 -3.67 -8.55 -9.68
CA ASN A 286 -2.88 -7.44 -10.21
C ASN A 286 -3.44 -6.90 -11.53
N GLY A 287 -4.03 -7.77 -12.38
CA GLY A 287 -4.77 -7.34 -13.56
C GLY A 287 -5.99 -6.47 -13.20
N GLU A 288 -6.76 -6.89 -12.19
CA GLU A 288 -7.90 -6.09 -11.68
C GLU A 288 -7.42 -4.77 -11.04
N LEU A 289 -6.34 -4.80 -10.26
CA LEU A 289 -5.76 -3.60 -9.65
C LEU A 289 -5.30 -2.60 -10.71
N LYS A 290 -4.54 -3.04 -11.70
CA LYS A 290 -4.06 -2.19 -12.81
C LYS A 290 -5.21 -1.53 -13.57
N SER A 291 -6.32 -2.24 -13.75
CA SER A 291 -7.47 -1.70 -14.47
C SER A 291 -8.14 -0.51 -13.77
N VAL A 292 -8.01 -0.38 -12.45
CA VAL A 292 -8.61 0.71 -11.66
C VAL A 292 -7.58 1.66 -11.03
N ALA A 293 -6.29 1.31 -11.10
CA ALA A 293 -5.22 2.03 -10.40
C ALA A 293 -5.18 3.52 -10.75
N SER A 294 -5.41 3.89 -12.00
CA SER A 294 -5.41 5.30 -12.45
C SER A 294 -6.45 6.18 -11.74
N LEU A 295 -7.54 5.61 -11.23
CA LEU A 295 -8.53 6.34 -10.44
C LEU A 295 -8.06 6.66 -9.02
N PHE A 296 -7.23 5.78 -8.44
CA PHE A 296 -6.80 5.88 -7.03
C PHE A 296 -5.40 6.49 -6.89
N TYR A 297 -4.51 6.25 -7.85
CA TYR A 297 -3.15 6.77 -7.80
C TYR A 297 -3.16 8.31 -7.92
N HIS A 298 -2.53 8.98 -6.96
CA HIS A 298 -2.60 10.44 -6.76
C HIS A 298 -4.02 10.98 -6.52
N ALA A 299 -4.98 10.13 -6.12
CA ALA A 299 -6.28 10.58 -5.68
C ALA A 299 -6.22 11.05 -4.22
N ARG A 300 -6.99 12.07 -3.89
CA ARG A 300 -7.16 12.57 -2.54
C ARG A 300 -8.43 12.00 -1.91
N VAL A 301 -8.30 11.06 -1.00
CA VAL A 301 -9.45 10.54 -0.24
C VAL A 301 -9.93 11.59 0.75
N THR A 302 -11.17 12.04 0.58
CA THR A 302 -11.79 13.10 1.37
C THR A 302 -12.60 12.56 2.56
N SER A 303 -13.21 11.39 2.40
CA SER A 303 -14.00 10.75 3.44
C SER A 303 -13.94 9.24 3.34
N VAL A 304 -13.85 8.56 4.47
CA VAL A 304 -14.05 7.11 4.60
C VAL A 304 -15.06 6.88 5.71
N ALA A 305 -16.08 6.08 5.45
CA ALA A 305 -17.09 5.71 6.42
C ALA A 305 -17.52 4.25 6.24
N HIS A 306 -18.09 3.67 7.27
CA HIS A 306 -18.56 2.29 7.27
C HIS A 306 -20.07 2.23 7.37
N MET A 307 -20.64 1.22 6.72
CA MET A 307 -22.03 0.82 6.82
C MET A 307 -22.13 -0.63 7.30
N GLY A 308 -23.25 -0.98 7.92
CA GLY A 308 -23.53 -2.33 8.39
C GLY A 308 -23.93 -2.36 9.86
N LYS A 309 -24.20 -3.56 10.38
CA LYS A 309 -24.64 -3.76 11.76
C LYS A 309 -23.53 -3.43 12.78
N HIS A 310 -22.28 -3.72 12.40
CA HIS A 310 -21.11 -3.48 13.24
C HIS A 310 -20.17 -2.52 12.54
N ILE A 311 -19.94 -1.37 13.16
CA ILE A 311 -18.95 -0.38 12.71
C ILE A 311 -17.65 -0.71 13.43
N PRO A 312 -16.53 -0.91 12.71
CA PRO A 312 -15.25 -1.20 13.37
C PRO A 312 -14.81 -0.07 14.30
N ASN A 313 -14.18 -0.43 15.40
CA ASN A 313 -13.64 0.54 16.35
C ASN A 313 -12.69 1.52 15.62
N GLY A 314 -12.62 2.75 16.10
CA GLY A 314 -11.78 3.81 15.51
C GLY A 314 -12.31 4.38 14.18
N THR A 315 -13.35 3.78 13.57
CA THR A 315 -13.91 4.21 12.29
C THR A 315 -15.24 4.97 12.45
N ARG A 316 -15.72 5.56 11.35
CA ARG A 316 -16.96 6.36 11.35
C ARG A 316 -18.10 5.62 10.66
N HIS A 317 -19.31 5.74 11.21
CA HIS A 317 -20.53 5.38 10.50
C HIS A 317 -20.82 6.39 9.38
N LEU A 318 -21.36 5.92 8.25
CA LEU A 318 -21.79 6.80 7.15
C LEU A 318 -22.96 7.66 7.62
N GLN A 319 -22.75 8.96 7.77
CA GLN A 319 -23.76 9.95 8.10
C GLN A 319 -24.06 10.84 6.90
N ASP A 320 -22.99 11.36 6.25
CA ASP A 320 -23.11 12.24 5.10
C ASP A 320 -23.04 11.45 3.81
N MET A 321 -24.11 11.52 3.02
CA MET A 321 -24.16 10.85 1.72
C MET A 321 -23.20 11.50 0.71
N PRO A 322 -22.61 10.72 -0.19
CA PRO A 322 -21.83 11.26 -1.31
C PRO A 322 -22.67 12.22 -2.18
N LEU A 323 -21.98 13.16 -2.82
CA LEU A 323 -22.63 14.17 -3.68
C LEU A 323 -23.62 13.50 -4.66
N ASN A 324 -24.82 14.10 -4.78
CA ASN A 324 -25.91 13.64 -5.64
C ASN A 324 -26.45 12.24 -5.33
N ILE A 325 -26.02 11.60 -4.26
CA ILE A 325 -26.61 10.37 -3.73
C ILE A 325 -27.52 10.76 -2.54
N ARG A 326 -28.80 10.40 -2.63
CA ARG A 326 -29.78 10.64 -1.58
C ARG A 326 -29.70 9.63 -0.47
N ARG A 327 -29.45 8.35 -0.83
CA ARG A 327 -29.46 7.24 0.11
C ARG A 327 -28.70 6.04 -0.45
N ILE A 328 -27.97 5.36 0.43
CA ILE A 328 -27.36 4.06 0.22
C ILE A 328 -27.94 3.09 1.26
N ILE A 329 -28.46 1.95 0.82
CA ILE A 329 -28.91 0.88 1.69
C ILE A 329 -28.12 -0.38 1.38
N THR A 330 -27.52 -0.99 2.39
CA THR A 330 -26.81 -2.27 2.27
C THR A 330 -27.63 -3.38 2.93
N LYS A 331 -27.78 -4.50 2.23
CA LYS A 331 -28.42 -5.72 2.75
C LYS A 331 -27.34 -6.78 2.90
N GLY A 332 -26.88 -7.00 4.12
CA GLY A 332 -25.83 -7.98 4.47
C GLY A 332 -25.25 -7.68 5.86
N ARG A 333 -24.74 -8.74 6.53
CA ARG A 333 -24.26 -8.62 7.92
C ARG A 333 -22.98 -7.80 8.03
N GLN A 334 -22.06 -7.97 7.07
CA GLN A 334 -20.72 -7.35 7.12
C GLN A 334 -20.72 -5.87 6.71
N GLY A 335 -21.71 -5.45 5.91
CA GLY A 335 -21.81 -4.07 5.44
C GLY A 335 -20.72 -3.69 4.42
N ALA A 336 -20.46 -2.38 4.30
CA ALA A 336 -19.57 -1.80 3.31
C ALA A 336 -18.62 -0.76 3.89
N ILE A 337 -17.53 -0.49 3.16
CA ILE A 337 -16.80 0.78 3.24
C ILE A 337 -17.35 1.68 2.16
N VAL A 338 -17.59 2.95 2.48
CA VAL A 338 -17.94 4.00 1.54
C VAL A 338 -16.84 5.05 1.59
N SER A 339 -16.07 5.13 0.52
CA SER A 339 -14.96 6.07 0.37
C SER A 339 -15.34 7.15 -0.64
N GLN A 340 -15.06 8.40 -0.32
CA GLN A 340 -15.17 9.53 -1.25
C GLN A 340 -13.77 10.06 -1.54
N PHE A 341 -13.48 10.31 -2.81
CA PHE A 341 -12.17 10.80 -3.22
C PHE A 341 -12.26 11.71 -4.44
N GLU A 342 -11.21 12.49 -4.64
CA GLU A 342 -11.06 13.42 -5.75
C GLU A 342 -9.85 13.04 -6.60
N LYS A 343 -10.02 13.09 -7.91
CA LYS A 343 -8.97 12.86 -8.90
C LYS A 343 -9.21 13.72 -10.13
N SER A 344 -8.22 14.52 -10.54
CA SER A 344 -8.26 15.33 -11.77
C SER A 344 -9.53 16.20 -11.89
N GLY A 345 -9.93 16.86 -10.78
CA GLY A 345 -11.09 17.71 -10.72
C GLY A 345 -12.45 17.01 -10.63
N HIS A 346 -12.49 15.68 -10.66
CA HIS A 346 -13.73 14.91 -10.49
C HIS A 346 -13.82 14.31 -9.09
N LYS A 347 -15.06 14.19 -8.61
CA LYS A 347 -15.39 13.52 -7.34
C LYS A 347 -15.87 12.10 -7.60
N TYR A 348 -15.46 11.17 -6.76
CA TYR A 348 -15.79 9.76 -6.87
C TYR A 348 -16.28 9.22 -5.54
N CYS A 349 -17.06 8.13 -5.62
CA CYS A 349 -17.44 7.29 -4.49
C CYS A 349 -17.12 5.84 -4.82
N ALA A 350 -16.40 5.15 -3.93
CA ALA A 350 -16.20 3.70 -4.01
C ALA A 350 -16.94 3.02 -2.85
N ILE A 351 -17.63 1.92 -3.14
CA ILE A 351 -18.33 1.09 -2.15
C ILE A 351 -17.69 -0.30 -2.18
N VAL A 352 -17.04 -0.70 -1.08
CA VAL A 352 -16.33 -1.98 -0.93
C VAL A 352 -17.15 -2.92 -0.07
N ASN A 353 -17.39 -4.15 -0.55
CA ASN A 353 -18.02 -5.22 0.23
C ASN A 353 -17.02 -5.79 1.25
N LYS A 354 -17.32 -5.68 2.56
CA LYS A 354 -16.47 -6.19 3.65
C LYS A 354 -16.56 -7.71 3.90
N SER A 355 -17.35 -8.44 3.14
CA SER A 355 -17.48 -9.89 3.30
C SER A 355 -16.39 -10.65 2.53
N LEU A 356 -15.84 -11.70 3.15
CA LEU A 356 -14.93 -12.65 2.49
C LEU A 356 -15.66 -13.73 1.68
N THR A 357 -16.96 -13.94 1.93
CA THR A 357 -17.69 -15.12 1.43
C THR A 357 -19.01 -14.80 0.74
N SER A 358 -19.64 -13.68 1.08
CA SER A 358 -21.00 -13.38 0.65
C SER A 358 -21.10 -12.12 -0.19
N PRO A 359 -21.94 -12.11 -1.22
CA PRO A 359 -22.21 -10.90 -1.97
C PRO A 359 -22.97 -9.89 -1.10
N LEU A 360 -22.75 -8.60 -1.38
CA LEU A 360 -23.46 -7.49 -0.77
C LEU A 360 -24.47 -6.93 -1.77
N ARG A 361 -25.72 -6.86 -1.39
CA ARG A 361 -26.74 -6.14 -2.16
C ARG A 361 -26.79 -4.69 -1.70
N VAL A 362 -26.69 -3.77 -2.67
CA VAL A 362 -26.70 -2.33 -2.43
C VAL A 362 -27.80 -1.69 -3.26
N GLU A 363 -28.66 -0.93 -2.60
CA GLU A 363 -29.66 -0.07 -3.25
C GLU A 363 -29.20 1.39 -3.11
N ILE A 364 -29.18 2.14 -4.23
CA ILE A 364 -28.72 3.52 -4.29
C ILE A 364 -29.83 4.38 -4.89
N ASP A 365 -30.29 5.38 -4.13
CA ASP A 365 -31.16 6.44 -4.63
C ASP A 365 -30.32 7.68 -4.89
N ALA A 366 -30.47 8.29 -6.06
CA ALA A 366 -29.78 9.53 -6.45
C ALA A 366 -30.76 10.67 -6.69
N PHE A 367 -30.26 11.91 -6.68
CA PHE A 367 -30.95 13.09 -7.13
C PHE A 367 -30.94 13.18 -8.68
N ASN A 368 -31.55 14.24 -9.24
CA ASN A 368 -31.66 14.42 -10.69
C ASN A 368 -30.32 14.44 -11.43
N ASN A 369 -29.26 14.96 -10.83
CA ASN A 369 -27.89 14.87 -11.35
C ASN A 369 -27.28 13.51 -10.97
N THR A 370 -27.78 12.45 -11.59
CA THR A 370 -27.42 11.06 -11.27
C THR A 370 -25.93 10.81 -11.51
N PRO A 371 -25.20 10.26 -10.51
CA PRO A 371 -23.84 9.77 -10.68
C PRO A 371 -23.77 8.73 -11.80
N VAL A 372 -22.60 8.56 -12.40
CA VAL A 372 -22.35 7.48 -13.36
C VAL A 372 -21.46 6.40 -12.74
N GLN A 373 -21.74 5.15 -13.04
CA GLN A 373 -20.88 4.05 -12.60
C GLN A 373 -19.63 4.02 -13.49
N ILE A 374 -18.47 3.81 -12.88
CA ILE A 374 -17.22 3.51 -13.57
C ILE A 374 -16.97 2.01 -13.44
N SER A 375 -16.93 1.32 -14.56
CA SER A 375 -16.62 -0.11 -14.62
C SER A 375 -15.13 -0.35 -14.33
N LYS A 376 -14.74 -1.60 -14.07
CA LYS A 376 -13.32 -1.97 -13.93
C LYS A 376 -12.50 -1.76 -15.20
N SER A 377 -13.13 -1.67 -16.37
CA SER A 377 -12.48 -1.27 -17.63
C SER A 377 -12.49 0.24 -17.87
N LEU A 378 -12.80 1.03 -16.85
CA LEU A 378 -12.91 2.50 -16.85
C LEU A 378 -14.01 3.04 -17.78
N ALA A 379 -14.89 2.20 -18.30
CA ALA A 379 -16.03 2.65 -19.09
C ALA A 379 -17.08 3.31 -18.18
N VAL A 380 -17.65 4.40 -18.68
CA VAL A 380 -18.78 5.09 -18.06
C VAL A 380 -20.07 4.32 -18.38
N VAL A 381 -20.79 3.93 -17.33
CA VAL A 381 -22.03 3.16 -17.41
C VAL A 381 -23.14 3.89 -16.64
N SER A 382 -24.36 3.86 -17.16
CA SER A 382 -25.51 4.44 -16.46
C SER A 382 -25.68 3.79 -15.09
N MET A 383 -25.93 4.62 -14.07
CA MET A 383 -26.17 4.14 -12.71
C MET A 383 -27.47 3.30 -12.68
N LYS A 384 -27.43 2.19 -11.98
CA LYS A 384 -28.59 1.38 -11.62
C LYS A 384 -29.03 1.69 -10.20
N ARG A 385 -30.25 1.36 -9.85
CA ARG A 385 -30.73 1.44 -8.48
C ARG A 385 -30.18 0.32 -7.60
N ASN A 386 -30.05 -0.88 -8.14
CA ASN A 386 -29.67 -2.07 -7.38
C ASN A 386 -28.37 -2.67 -7.92
N TYR A 387 -27.47 -3.00 -7.02
CA TYR A 387 -26.21 -3.65 -7.29
C TYR A 387 -26.00 -4.90 -6.43
N THR A 388 -25.23 -5.83 -6.97
CA THR A 388 -24.69 -6.96 -6.21
C THR A 388 -23.20 -6.90 -6.32
N ILE A 389 -22.50 -6.64 -5.21
CA ILE A 389 -21.04 -6.58 -5.13
C ILE A 389 -20.56 -7.93 -4.59
N THR A 390 -19.74 -8.64 -5.36
CA THR A 390 -19.19 -9.94 -4.92
C THR A 390 -18.32 -9.78 -3.66
N ALA A 391 -17.98 -10.89 -3.02
CA ALA A 391 -17.16 -10.88 -1.81
C ALA A 391 -15.83 -10.16 -2.02
N GLY A 392 -15.49 -9.23 -1.13
CA GLY A 392 -14.28 -8.40 -1.16
C GLY A 392 -14.21 -7.36 -2.28
N ASP A 393 -15.15 -7.38 -3.22
CA ASP A 393 -15.12 -6.51 -4.41
C ASP A 393 -15.64 -5.10 -4.14
N MET A 394 -15.52 -4.21 -5.13
CA MET A 394 -16.00 -2.82 -5.06
C MET A 394 -16.76 -2.40 -6.31
N ILE A 395 -17.58 -1.37 -6.15
CA ILE A 395 -18.13 -0.58 -7.26
C ILE A 395 -17.71 0.88 -7.09
N ILE A 396 -17.58 1.59 -8.21
CA ILE A 396 -17.10 2.97 -8.25
C ILE A 396 -18.11 3.83 -9.00
N PHE A 397 -18.36 5.02 -8.48
CA PHE A 397 -19.19 6.04 -9.11
C PHE A 397 -18.39 7.33 -9.27
N ARG A 398 -18.53 7.98 -10.42
CA ARG A 398 -18.17 9.39 -10.58
C ARG A 398 -19.40 10.21 -10.22
N LEU A 399 -19.22 11.13 -9.29
CA LEU A 399 -20.25 12.04 -8.79
C LEU A 399 -20.26 13.30 -9.70
N ASN A 400 -21.42 13.65 -10.20
CA ASN A 400 -21.58 14.78 -11.13
C ASN A 400 -21.88 16.09 -10.38
#